data_e48ea63e879954a50fec06d64120bee8
#
_entry.id   e48ea63e879954a50fec06d64120bee8
#
_cell.length_a   1.000
_cell.length_b   1.000
_cell.length_c   1.000
_cell.angle_alpha   90.00
_cell.angle_beta   90.00
_cell.angle_gamma   90.00
#
_symmetry.space_group_name_H-M   'P 1'
#
loop_
_entity.id
_entity.type
_entity.pdbx_description
1 polymer ?
#
loop_
_entity_poly.entity_id
_entity_poly.type
_entity_poly.pdbx_seq_one_letter_code
_entity_poly.pdbx_strand_id
1 'polypeptide(L)'
;MTTKQIIDYVKKHPSQKVKLAITDIDGILRGKYISVEKFLSVVDSNFGFCDVVFGWDSGDVAYDNASYTGWHSGYPDANVRILPDTCREIATEPGNLLFLCEFVDRAEEICPRGVLRRVLARAAKASSVCLVRFTTQTGLPRHSTRMS
;
A
#
# COMPACT_ATOMS: atom_id res chain seq x y z
N MET A 1 -8.30 -5.60 -13.35
CA MET A 1 -9.50 -4.70 -13.42
C MET A 1 -8.99 -3.29 -13.66
N THR A 2 -9.72 -2.47 -14.43
CA THR A 2 -9.43 -1.03 -14.53
C THR A 2 -9.88 -0.31 -13.28
N THR A 3 -9.34 0.88 -13.00
CA THR A 3 -9.75 1.71 -11.85
C THR A 3 -11.28 1.93 -11.84
N LYS A 4 -11.89 2.17 -12.99
CA LYS A 4 -13.35 2.31 -13.11
C LYS A 4 -14.11 1.05 -12.67
N GLN A 5 -13.64 -0.13 -13.11
CA GLN A 5 -14.25 -1.40 -12.71
C GLN A 5 -14.13 -1.65 -11.20
N ILE A 6 -13.00 -1.23 -10.60
CA ILE A 6 -12.79 -1.34 -9.16
C ILE A 6 -13.71 -0.39 -8.39
N ILE A 7 -13.84 0.85 -8.85
CA ILE A 7 -14.79 1.82 -8.28
C ILE A 7 -16.23 1.28 -8.33
N ASP A 8 -16.65 0.73 -9.47
CA ASP A 8 -17.99 0.14 -9.62
C ASP A 8 -18.17 -1.10 -8.73
N TYR A 9 -17.13 -1.89 -8.53
CA TYR A 9 -17.14 -3.03 -7.61
C TYR A 9 -17.30 -2.57 -6.15
N VAL A 10 -16.53 -1.58 -5.72
CA VAL A 10 -16.62 -1.01 -4.35
C VAL A 10 -17.99 -0.44 -4.07
N LYS A 11 -18.59 0.29 -5.04
CA LYS A 11 -19.96 0.86 -4.89
C LYS A 11 -21.03 -0.20 -4.68
N LYS A 12 -20.85 -1.38 -5.27
CA LYS A 12 -21.81 -2.50 -5.18
C LYS A 12 -21.51 -3.44 -4.01
N HIS A 13 -20.35 -3.29 -3.40
CA HIS A 13 -19.91 -4.16 -2.32
C HIS A 13 -20.71 -3.87 -1.05
N PRO A 14 -21.13 -4.91 -0.28
CA PRO A 14 -21.99 -4.72 0.91
C PRO A 14 -21.29 -3.98 2.05
N SER A 15 -19.96 -3.97 2.08
CA SER A 15 -19.20 -3.23 3.10
C SER A 15 -19.38 -1.72 2.92
N GLN A 16 -19.64 -1.03 4.01
CA GLN A 16 -19.73 0.44 4.04
C GLN A 16 -18.38 1.09 4.30
N LYS A 17 -17.32 0.30 4.43
CA LYS A 17 -15.95 0.76 4.71
C LYS A 17 -14.94 -0.06 3.91
N VAL A 18 -13.80 0.54 3.66
CA VAL A 18 -12.62 -0.11 3.09
C VAL A 18 -11.41 0.11 3.99
N LYS A 19 -10.49 -0.83 4.00
CA LYS A 19 -9.21 -0.72 4.70
C LYS A 19 -8.16 -0.18 3.74
N LEU A 20 -7.50 0.89 4.12
CA LEU A 20 -6.33 1.42 3.43
C LEU A 20 -5.09 1.06 4.23
N ALA A 21 -4.04 0.60 3.56
CA ALA A 21 -2.80 0.22 4.22
C ALA A 21 -1.57 0.74 3.47
N ILE A 22 -0.59 1.22 4.23
CA ILE A 22 0.75 1.59 3.77
C ILE A 22 1.78 0.71 4.48
N THR A 23 2.98 0.61 3.94
CA THR A 23 4.11 -0.05 4.61
C THR A 23 4.89 0.95 5.44
N ASP A 24 5.19 0.61 6.69
CA ASP A 24 6.18 1.32 7.49
C ASP A 24 7.61 0.95 7.07
N ILE A 25 8.62 1.48 7.78
CA ILE A 25 10.04 1.23 7.43
C ILE A 25 10.46 -0.23 7.63
N ASP A 26 9.77 -0.98 8.48
CA ASP A 26 10.01 -2.41 8.71
C ASP A 26 9.21 -3.31 7.75
N GLY A 27 8.43 -2.71 6.84
CA GLY A 27 7.59 -3.44 5.87
C GLY A 27 6.25 -3.89 6.45
N ILE A 28 5.91 -3.50 7.67
CA ILE A 28 4.62 -3.83 8.30
C ILE A 28 3.52 -2.96 7.71
N LEU A 29 2.37 -3.58 7.46
CA LEU A 29 1.20 -2.86 6.96
C LEU A 29 0.51 -2.09 8.10
N ARG A 30 0.55 -0.78 7.99
CA ARG A 30 -0.18 0.15 8.86
C ARG A 30 -1.43 0.63 8.14
N GLY A 31 -2.58 0.55 8.77
CA GLY A 31 -3.81 0.81 8.07
C GLY A 31 -4.88 1.49 8.89
N LYS A 32 -5.84 2.05 8.18
CA LYS A 32 -7.08 2.59 8.76
C LYS A 32 -8.27 2.23 7.90
N TYR A 33 -9.45 2.17 8.53
CA TYR A 33 -10.71 2.08 7.81
C TYR A 33 -11.21 3.48 7.44
N ILE A 34 -11.73 3.60 6.23
CA ILE A 34 -12.48 4.78 5.79
C ILE A 34 -13.82 4.34 5.22
N SER A 35 -14.81 5.24 5.23
CA SER A 35 -16.09 4.97 4.58
C SER A 35 -15.92 4.82 3.06
N VAL A 36 -16.82 4.09 2.42
CA VAL A 36 -16.87 4.00 0.95
C VAL A 36 -17.03 5.38 0.32
N GLU A 37 -17.84 6.25 0.91
CA GLU A 37 -17.99 7.63 0.45
C GLU A 37 -16.65 8.38 0.44
N LYS A 38 -15.89 8.31 1.55
CA LYS A 38 -14.56 8.92 1.63
C LYS A 38 -13.59 8.30 0.62
N PHE A 39 -13.61 6.97 0.47
CA PHE A 39 -12.80 6.28 -0.54
C PHE A 39 -13.08 6.85 -1.94
N LEU A 40 -14.33 6.95 -2.34
CA LEU A 40 -14.74 7.46 -3.65
C LEU A 40 -14.32 8.92 -3.88
N SER A 41 -14.24 9.72 -2.82
CA SER A 41 -13.79 11.12 -2.92
C SER A 41 -12.27 11.28 -3.09
N VAL A 42 -11.47 10.25 -2.76
CA VAL A 42 -10.00 10.33 -2.76
C VAL A 42 -9.31 9.30 -3.64
N VAL A 43 -10.04 8.37 -4.26
CA VAL A 43 -9.44 7.27 -5.04
C VAL A 43 -8.63 7.74 -6.25
N ASP A 44 -9.02 8.86 -6.85
CA ASP A 44 -8.33 9.48 -7.99
C ASP A 44 -7.49 10.71 -7.59
N SER A 45 -7.28 10.93 -6.28
CA SER A 45 -6.52 12.06 -5.74
C SER A 45 -5.60 11.60 -4.60
N ASN A 46 -4.86 12.54 -4.02
CA ASN A 46 -4.06 12.28 -2.83
C ASN A 46 -4.86 12.61 -1.57
N PHE A 47 -4.48 11.97 -0.46
CA PHE A 47 -5.02 12.26 0.88
C PHE A 47 -3.92 12.14 1.93
N GLY A 48 -4.18 12.67 3.15
CA GLY A 48 -3.21 12.67 4.23
C GLY A 48 -3.11 11.32 4.94
N PHE A 49 -1.89 10.90 5.21
CA PHE A 49 -1.57 9.80 6.12
C PHE A 49 -0.37 10.19 6.98
N CYS A 50 -0.47 9.99 8.30
CA CYS A 50 0.57 10.41 9.23
C CYS A 50 1.92 9.78 8.86
N ASP A 51 2.95 10.61 8.78
CA ASP A 51 4.30 10.20 8.41
C ASP A 51 5.08 9.53 9.56
N VAL A 52 4.46 9.39 10.73
CA VAL A 52 5.01 8.67 11.90
C VAL A 52 5.51 7.28 11.54
N VAL A 53 4.92 6.64 10.53
CA VAL A 53 5.32 5.32 10.02
C VAL A 53 6.79 5.26 9.55
N PHE A 54 7.43 6.40 9.36
CA PHE A 54 8.85 6.50 9.07
C PHE A 54 9.72 6.75 10.31
N GLY A 55 9.09 6.96 11.46
CA GLY A 55 9.74 7.36 12.69
C GLY A 55 9.52 6.40 13.86
N TRP A 56 9.01 5.21 13.64
CA TRP A 56 8.83 4.20 14.68
C TRP A 56 9.21 2.79 14.20
N ASP A 57 9.35 1.85 15.14
CA ASP A 57 9.62 0.44 14.87
C ASP A 57 8.34 -0.39 14.78
N SER A 58 8.52 -1.70 14.59
CA SER A 58 7.43 -2.68 14.52
C SER A 58 6.62 -2.81 15.82
N GLY A 59 7.17 -2.35 16.95
CA GLY A 59 6.51 -2.33 18.25
C GLY A 59 5.85 -1.00 18.58
N ASP A 60 5.74 -0.09 17.62
CA ASP A 60 5.18 1.27 17.78
C ASP A 60 6.00 2.18 18.71
N VAL A 61 7.30 1.90 18.85
CA VAL A 61 8.22 2.74 19.63
C VAL A 61 8.85 3.77 18.70
N ALA A 62 8.64 5.05 19.02
CA ALA A 62 9.19 6.15 18.23
C ALA A 62 10.72 6.22 18.36
N TYR A 63 11.40 6.49 17.24
CA TYR A 63 12.85 6.72 17.24
C TYR A 63 13.20 8.14 17.69
N ASP A 64 14.18 8.26 18.57
CA ASP A 64 14.65 9.58 19.07
C ASP A 64 15.56 10.29 18.06
N ASN A 65 16.14 9.57 17.12
CA ASN A 65 17.16 10.05 16.18
C ASN A 65 16.71 10.12 14.72
N ALA A 66 15.42 9.96 14.45
CA ALA A 66 14.89 10.07 13.09
C ALA A 66 14.94 11.53 12.61
N SER A 67 15.51 11.75 11.41
CA SER A 67 15.69 13.09 10.85
C SER A 67 14.51 13.54 9.97
N TYR A 68 13.79 12.60 9.37
CA TYR A 68 12.69 12.93 8.45
C TYR A 68 11.43 13.34 9.20
N THR A 69 11.03 12.55 10.18
CA THR A 69 9.86 12.80 11.04
C THR A 69 10.19 12.42 12.48
N GLY A 70 9.58 13.10 13.43
CA GLY A 70 9.83 12.91 14.86
C GLY A 70 9.12 13.97 15.69
N TRP A 71 9.44 14.03 16.97
CA TRP A 71 8.92 15.06 17.87
C TRP A 71 9.20 16.48 17.38
N HIS A 72 10.33 16.69 16.69
CA HIS A 72 10.72 17.98 16.09
C HIS A 72 9.81 18.44 14.96
N SER A 73 9.16 17.51 14.23
CA SER A 73 8.26 17.83 13.12
C SER A 73 6.78 17.76 13.53
N GLY A 74 6.47 17.18 14.68
CA GLY A 74 5.09 16.95 15.14
C GLY A 74 4.34 15.89 14.33
N TYR A 75 5.04 15.02 13.60
CA TYR A 75 4.48 13.92 12.84
C TYR A 75 3.33 14.33 11.89
N PRO A 76 3.56 15.22 10.93
CA PRO A 76 2.51 15.70 10.05
C PRO A 76 1.97 14.60 9.13
N ASP A 77 0.80 14.85 8.55
CA ASP A 77 0.32 14.04 7.43
C ASP A 77 1.16 14.32 6.18
N ALA A 78 1.61 13.25 5.53
CA ALA A 78 2.18 13.29 4.19
C ALA A 78 1.17 12.76 3.16
N ASN A 79 1.30 13.22 1.92
CA ASN A 79 0.39 12.81 0.85
C ASN A 79 0.59 11.35 0.47
N VAL A 80 -0.51 10.62 0.34
CA VAL A 80 -0.55 9.25 -0.18
C VAL A 80 -1.57 9.12 -1.29
N ARG A 81 -1.34 8.19 -2.19
CA ARG A 81 -2.31 7.75 -3.22
C ARG A 81 -2.73 6.32 -2.98
N ILE A 82 -3.98 6.03 -3.30
CA ILE A 82 -4.51 4.66 -3.31
C ILE A 82 -4.03 3.96 -4.57
N LEU A 83 -3.76 2.66 -4.47
CA LEU A 83 -3.44 1.78 -5.60
C LEU A 83 -4.66 0.89 -5.89
N PRO A 84 -5.56 1.28 -6.80
CA PRO A 84 -6.82 0.57 -7.00
C PRO A 84 -6.65 -0.88 -7.46
N ASP A 85 -5.60 -1.16 -8.24
CA ASP A 85 -5.25 -2.51 -8.75
C ASP A 85 -4.84 -3.48 -7.64
N THR A 86 -4.62 -3.01 -6.42
CA THR A 86 -4.32 -3.83 -5.24
C THR A 86 -5.56 -4.29 -4.47
N CYS A 87 -6.75 -3.95 -4.95
CA CYS A 87 -8.03 -4.31 -4.33
C CYS A 87 -8.13 -5.82 -4.07
N ARG A 88 -8.40 -6.20 -2.82
CA ARG A 88 -8.62 -7.60 -2.42
C ARG A 88 -9.49 -7.69 -1.17
N GLU A 89 -10.18 -8.80 -1.01
CA GLU A 89 -10.84 -9.13 0.24
C GLU A 89 -9.82 -9.53 1.31
N ILE A 90 -10.13 -9.21 2.57
CA ILE A 90 -9.32 -9.58 3.71
C ILE A 90 -9.77 -10.96 4.19
N ALA A 91 -8.91 -11.97 4.06
CA ALA A 91 -9.25 -13.35 4.39
C ALA A 91 -9.72 -13.55 5.84
N THR A 92 -9.17 -12.76 6.77
CA THR A 92 -9.52 -12.78 8.21
C THR A 92 -10.69 -11.88 8.57
N GLU A 93 -11.16 -11.07 7.64
CA GLU A 93 -12.26 -10.10 7.83
C GLU A 93 -13.21 -10.19 6.62
N PRO A 94 -13.99 -11.27 6.48
CA PRO A 94 -14.86 -11.48 5.33
C PRO A 94 -15.77 -10.28 5.04
N GLY A 95 -15.88 -9.92 3.78
CA GLY A 95 -16.68 -8.78 3.36
C GLY A 95 -15.98 -7.42 3.52
N ASN A 96 -14.73 -7.35 3.93
CA ASN A 96 -13.94 -6.11 3.96
C ASN A 96 -12.91 -6.09 2.83
N LEU A 97 -12.83 -4.95 2.14
CA LEU A 97 -11.86 -4.73 1.07
C LEU A 97 -10.61 -4.01 1.59
N LEU A 98 -9.45 -4.44 1.12
CA LEU A 98 -8.15 -3.81 1.38
C LEU A 98 -7.62 -3.19 0.10
N PHE A 99 -7.06 -1.99 0.25
CA PHE A 99 -6.26 -1.32 -0.77
C PHE A 99 -4.90 -0.96 -0.18
N LEU A 100 -3.84 -1.19 -0.95
CA LEU A 100 -2.55 -0.63 -0.62
C LEU A 100 -2.50 0.83 -1.06
N CYS A 101 -1.73 1.60 -0.30
CA CYS A 101 -1.42 2.98 -0.62
C CYS A 101 0.09 3.15 -0.67
N GLU A 102 0.55 4.22 -1.29
CA GLU A 102 1.96 4.60 -1.25
C GLU A 102 2.08 6.11 -1.08
N PHE A 103 3.13 6.51 -0.40
CA PHE A 103 3.45 7.92 -0.27
C PHE A 103 3.89 8.51 -1.60
N VAL A 104 3.57 9.76 -1.80
CA VAL A 104 3.94 10.56 -2.98
C VAL A 104 4.74 11.79 -2.54
N ASP A 105 5.14 12.61 -3.50
CA ASP A 105 5.92 13.83 -3.27
C ASP A 105 7.24 13.52 -2.52
N ARG A 106 7.63 14.37 -1.60
CA ARG A 106 8.87 14.20 -0.82
C ARG A 106 8.92 12.87 -0.06
N ALA A 107 7.79 12.40 0.46
CA ALA A 107 7.72 11.15 1.22
C ALA A 107 7.96 9.91 0.37
N GLU A 108 7.80 9.98 -0.96
CA GLU A 108 8.13 8.88 -1.88
C GLU A 108 9.62 8.50 -1.83
N GLU A 109 10.49 9.45 -1.51
CA GLU A 109 11.94 9.20 -1.47
C GLU A 109 12.33 8.18 -0.41
N ILE A 110 11.63 8.16 0.72
CA ILE A 110 11.89 7.26 1.85
C ILE A 110 10.87 6.14 1.99
N CYS A 111 9.72 6.27 1.34
CA CYS A 111 8.68 5.23 1.35
C CYS A 111 9.27 3.89 0.87
N PRO A 112 9.15 2.78 1.65
CA PRO A 112 9.72 1.48 1.30
C PRO A 112 9.30 0.99 -0.10
N ARG A 113 8.05 1.21 -0.49
CA ARG A 113 7.58 0.87 -1.84
C ARG A 113 8.23 1.74 -2.92
N GLY A 114 8.41 3.03 -2.65
CA GLY A 114 9.12 3.96 -3.54
C GLY A 114 10.58 3.56 -3.72
N VAL A 115 11.26 3.24 -2.61
CA VAL A 115 12.65 2.75 -2.61
C VAL A 115 12.76 1.46 -3.43
N LEU A 116 11.92 0.46 -3.16
CA LEU A 116 11.92 -0.81 -3.89
C LEU A 116 11.71 -0.60 -5.39
N ARG A 117 10.75 0.24 -5.79
CA ARG A 117 10.50 0.56 -7.19
C ARG A 117 11.74 1.14 -7.88
N ARG A 118 12.44 2.08 -7.23
CA ARG A 118 13.68 2.67 -7.77
C ARG A 118 14.80 1.66 -7.88
N VAL A 119 14.97 0.78 -6.87
CA VAL A 119 15.99 -0.29 -6.90
C VAL A 119 15.70 -1.25 -8.05
N LEU A 120 14.46 -1.68 -8.21
CA LEU A 120 14.06 -2.57 -9.32
C LEU A 120 14.26 -1.92 -10.67
N ALA A 121 13.93 -0.64 -10.83
CA ALA A 121 14.16 0.09 -12.07
C ALA A 121 15.67 0.21 -12.40
N ARG A 122 16.52 0.42 -11.39
CA ARG A 122 17.98 0.42 -11.57
C ARG A 122 18.51 -0.97 -11.93
N ALA A 123 18.05 -2.00 -11.24
CA ALA A 123 18.42 -3.39 -11.55
C ALA A 123 18.04 -3.78 -12.99
N ALA A 124 16.83 -3.43 -13.43
CA ALA A 124 16.37 -3.68 -14.79
C ALA A 124 17.22 -2.98 -15.86
N LYS A 125 17.73 -1.77 -15.55
CA LYS A 125 18.66 -1.06 -16.45
C LYS A 125 20.06 -1.66 -16.47
N ALA A 126 20.52 -2.20 -15.35
CA ALA A 126 21.85 -2.79 -15.21
C ALA A 126 21.93 -4.21 -15.76
N SER A 127 20.82 -4.92 -15.82
CA SER A 127 20.75 -6.32 -16.24
C SER A 127 19.84 -6.47 -17.45
N SER A 128 20.45 -6.73 -18.60
CA SER A 128 19.74 -7.22 -19.79
C SER A 128 19.21 -8.66 -19.62
N VAL A 129 19.43 -9.32 -18.49
CA VAL A 129 19.21 -10.77 -18.33
C VAL A 129 18.43 -11.16 -17.06
N CYS A 130 18.25 -10.31 -16.06
CA CYS A 130 17.56 -10.71 -14.85
C CYS A 130 16.07 -10.35 -14.88
N LEU A 131 15.26 -11.28 -15.39
CA LEU A 131 13.81 -11.23 -15.32
C LEU A 131 13.36 -11.57 -13.88
N VAL A 132 13.46 -10.64 -12.95
CA VAL A 132 12.78 -10.77 -11.67
C VAL A 132 11.30 -10.45 -11.91
N ARG A 133 10.53 -11.48 -12.22
CA ARG A 133 9.08 -11.41 -12.23
C ARG A 133 8.60 -11.32 -10.78
N PHE A 134 8.41 -10.13 -10.28
CA PHE A 134 7.53 -9.93 -9.14
C PHE A 134 6.09 -10.07 -9.65
N THR A 135 5.61 -11.30 -9.68
CA THR A 135 4.17 -11.52 -9.75
C THR A 135 3.60 -10.98 -8.44
N THR A 136 2.87 -9.89 -8.52
CA THR A 136 1.85 -9.62 -7.52
C THR A 136 0.99 -10.87 -7.47
N GLN A 137 1.14 -11.68 -6.42
CA GLN A 137 0.32 -12.88 -6.25
C GLN A 137 -1.11 -12.45 -5.97
N THR A 138 -1.83 -12.19 -7.04
CA THR A 138 -3.27 -12.35 -7.08
C THR A 138 -3.53 -13.75 -7.63
N GLY A 139 -3.54 -14.77 -6.77
CA GLY A 139 -3.88 -16.12 -7.17
C GLY A 139 -2.92 -17.17 -6.63
N LEU A 140 -3.38 -17.99 -5.71
CA LEU A 140 -2.78 -19.26 -5.34
C LEU A 140 -2.64 -20.14 -6.59
N PRO A 141 -1.51 -20.85 -6.77
CA PRO A 141 -1.37 -21.82 -7.85
C PRO A 141 -2.42 -22.92 -7.64
N ARG A 142 -3.27 -23.12 -8.63
CA ARG A 142 -4.10 -24.32 -8.68
C ARG A 142 -3.17 -25.51 -8.92
N HIS A 143 -2.99 -26.34 -7.91
CA HIS A 143 -2.40 -27.65 -8.08
C HIS A 143 -3.27 -28.44 -9.06
N SER A 144 -2.80 -28.61 -10.27
CA SER A 144 -3.32 -29.66 -11.16
C SER A 144 -2.65 -30.97 -10.78
N THR A 145 -3.32 -31.79 -10.01
CA THR A 145 -2.98 -33.19 -9.84
C THR A 145 -3.26 -33.89 -11.16
N ARG A 146 -2.24 -34.19 -11.94
CA ARG A 146 -2.32 -35.28 -12.91
C ARG A 146 -1.91 -36.55 -12.19
N MET A 147 -2.88 -37.39 -11.90
CA MET A 147 -2.64 -38.81 -11.67
C MET A 147 -2.64 -39.51 -13.03
N SER A 148 -1.61 -40.21 -13.32
CA SER A 148 -1.56 -41.35 -14.26
C SER A 148 -1.08 -42.56 -13.52
#